data_a33905fa82b9683632d9a43d70a3bae6
#
_entry.id   a33905fa82b9683632d9a43d70a3bae6
#
_cell.length_a   1.000
_cell.length_b   1.000
_cell.length_c   1.000
_cell.angle_alpha   90.00
_cell.angle_beta   90.00
_cell.angle_gamma   90.00
#
_symmetry.space_group_name_H-M   'P 1'
#
loop_
_entity.id
_entity.type
_entity.pdbx_description
1 polymer ?
#
loop_
_entity_poly.entity_id
_entity_poly.type
_entity_poly.pdbx_seq_one_letter_code
_entity_poly.pdbx_strand_id
1 'polypeptide(L)'
;MLYKLIYLFQTDISWLNVFRYITFRTILTTLTSLVIFFILGVWAIKRLRTMQVGQYVRDDGPPNHINKVGTPTMGGCLLLPIIMASTLFWAELENVFVWLVMFVIVCFGLIGFVDDYLKTIRKSSRGLSIKSKFPLQVLVALVGAIVLYLYPGFDSRLNVPFFKAITPDLGWAYIPMAVFIIVGASNAVNLTDGLDGLAIGPIIVAFSSYLVFAYLAGNVKTASYLQIPYVPGSGELTVLCGAVLGASLGFLWYNAYPAELFMGDVGSLPLGAVLG
;
A
#
# COMPACT_ATOMS: atom_id res chain seq x y z
N MET A 1 -14.98 -2.99 -10.54
CA MET A 1 -16.36 -2.57 -10.89
C MET A 1 -16.49 -2.22 -12.37
N LEU A 2 -15.75 -1.25 -12.88
CA LEU A 2 -15.70 -0.90 -14.31
C LEU A 2 -15.30 -2.10 -15.19
N TYR A 3 -14.32 -2.89 -14.78
CA TYR A 3 -13.92 -4.11 -15.46
C TYR A 3 -15.12 -5.04 -15.76
N LYS A 4 -15.97 -5.34 -14.75
CA LYS A 4 -17.15 -6.21 -14.94
C LYS A 4 -18.20 -5.60 -15.87
N LEU A 5 -18.41 -4.28 -15.79
CA LEU A 5 -19.34 -3.58 -16.70
C LEU A 5 -18.84 -3.63 -18.15
N ILE A 6 -17.54 -3.39 -18.35
CA ILE A 6 -16.94 -3.45 -19.69
C ILE A 6 -16.98 -4.90 -20.22
N TYR A 7 -16.75 -5.88 -19.35
CA TYR A 7 -16.77 -7.28 -19.72
C TYR A 7 -18.17 -7.77 -20.20
N LEU A 8 -19.25 -7.16 -19.75
CA LEU A 8 -20.62 -7.48 -20.23
C LEU A 8 -20.80 -7.18 -21.71
N PHE A 9 -20.09 -6.21 -22.27
CA PHE A 9 -20.18 -5.80 -23.67
C PHE A 9 -19.12 -6.43 -24.57
N GLN A 10 -18.32 -7.37 -24.08
CA GLN A 10 -17.25 -8.01 -24.85
C GLN A 10 -17.73 -8.83 -26.05
N THR A 11 -18.97 -9.37 -26.00
CA THR A 11 -19.60 -10.12 -27.07
C THR A 11 -19.96 -9.25 -28.25
N ASP A 12 -20.33 -8.00 -28.00
CA ASP A 12 -20.75 -7.05 -29.01
C ASP A 12 -19.59 -6.25 -29.61
N ILE A 13 -18.54 -6.07 -28.80
CA ILE A 13 -17.38 -5.23 -29.15
C ILE A 13 -16.09 -6.00 -28.88
N SER A 14 -15.51 -6.62 -29.90
CA SER A 14 -14.40 -7.56 -29.79
C SER A 14 -13.11 -6.97 -29.18
N TRP A 15 -12.84 -5.66 -29.35
CA TRP A 15 -11.65 -5.04 -28.75
C TRP A 15 -11.74 -4.91 -27.22
N LEU A 16 -12.93 -5.00 -26.62
CA LEU A 16 -13.08 -5.02 -25.16
C LEU A 16 -12.49 -6.28 -24.50
N ASN A 17 -12.19 -7.32 -25.28
CA ASN A 17 -11.51 -8.52 -24.80
C ASN A 17 -10.15 -8.22 -24.15
N VAL A 18 -9.51 -7.10 -24.51
CA VAL A 18 -8.22 -6.70 -23.89
C VAL A 18 -8.30 -6.50 -22.39
N PHE A 19 -9.47 -6.10 -21.86
CA PHE A 19 -9.69 -5.92 -20.42
C PHE A 19 -9.65 -7.23 -19.61
N ARG A 20 -9.73 -8.38 -20.27
CA ARG A 20 -9.53 -9.69 -19.63
C ARG A 20 -8.09 -9.89 -19.12
N TYR A 21 -7.11 -9.26 -19.78
CA TYR A 21 -5.71 -9.45 -19.44
C TYR A 21 -5.34 -8.63 -18.20
N ILE A 22 -4.79 -9.32 -17.18
CA ILE A 22 -4.33 -8.70 -15.93
C ILE A 22 -3.30 -7.61 -16.21
N THR A 23 -2.37 -7.85 -17.14
CA THR A 23 -1.33 -6.88 -17.54
C THR A 23 -1.92 -5.58 -18.05
N PHE A 24 -2.95 -5.65 -18.91
CA PHE A 24 -3.64 -4.46 -19.42
C PHE A 24 -4.34 -3.70 -18.30
N ARG A 25 -5.06 -4.41 -17.42
CA ARG A 25 -5.73 -3.80 -16.25
C ARG A 25 -4.72 -3.16 -15.29
N THR A 26 -3.56 -3.78 -15.09
CA THR A 26 -2.47 -3.22 -14.27
C THR A 26 -1.97 -1.90 -14.83
N ILE A 27 -1.70 -1.83 -16.14
CA ILE A 27 -1.26 -0.59 -16.80
C ILE A 27 -2.33 0.49 -16.66
N LEU A 28 -3.60 0.16 -16.92
CA LEU A 28 -4.70 1.10 -16.76
C LEU A 28 -4.84 1.60 -15.32
N THR A 29 -4.70 0.71 -14.35
CA THR A 29 -4.78 1.07 -12.93
C THR A 29 -3.64 2.01 -12.54
N THR A 30 -2.42 1.73 -13.00
CA THR A 30 -1.25 2.59 -12.77
C THR A 30 -1.46 3.98 -13.37
N LEU A 31 -1.90 4.05 -14.63
CA LEU A 31 -2.17 5.32 -15.29
C LEU A 31 -3.35 6.07 -14.64
N THR A 32 -4.42 5.35 -14.27
CA THR A 32 -5.59 5.95 -13.61
C THR A 32 -5.18 6.59 -12.28
N SER A 33 -4.47 5.86 -11.42
CA SER A 33 -4.02 6.38 -10.12
C SER A 33 -3.04 7.54 -10.27
N LEU A 34 -2.11 7.47 -11.21
CA LEU A 34 -1.16 8.54 -11.52
C LEU A 34 -1.89 9.82 -11.97
N VAL A 35 -2.79 9.69 -12.94
CA VAL A 35 -3.54 10.84 -13.50
C VAL A 35 -4.45 11.46 -12.43
N ILE A 36 -5.18 10.65 -11.68
CA ILE A 36 -6.01 11.15 -10.58
C ILE A 36 -5.16 11.90 -9.56
N PHE A 37 -3.97 11.37 -9.23
CA PHE A 37 -3.08 12.04 -8.28
C PHE A 37 -2.63 13.41 -8.79
N PHE A 38 -2.25 13.55 -10.05
CA PHE A 38 -1.88 14.83 -10.63
C PHE A 38 -3.05 15.83 -10.66
N ILE A 39 -4.26 15.38 -11.00
CA ILE A 39 -5.44 16.25 -11.02
C ILE A 39 -5.80 16.74 -9.61
N LEU A 40 -5.81 15.84 -8.62
CA LEU A 40 -6.24 16.15 -7.27
C LEU A 40 -5.13 16.68 -6.37
N GLY A 41 -3.85 16.44 -6.70
CA GLY A 41 -2.70 16.79 -5.87
C GLY A 41 -2.60 18.28 -5.57
N VAL A 42 -2.68 19.12 -6.61
CA VAL A 42 -2.65 20.59 -6.44
C VAL A 42 -3.79 21.10 -5.57
N TRP A 43 -5.00 20.55 -5.77
CA TRP A 43 -6.17 20.90 -4.95
C TRP A 43 -5.98 20.48 -3.50
N ALA A 44 -5.51 19.25 -3.25
CA ALA A 44 -5.28 18.73 -1.92
C ALA A 44 -4.22 19.51 -1.15
N ILE A 45 -3.09 19.86 -1.80
CA ILE A 45 -2.03 20.67 -1.20
C ILE A 45 -2.59 22.04 -0.77
N LYS A 46 -3.34 22.71 -1.66
CA LYS A 46 -3.99 23.99 -1.32
C LYS A 46 -4.95 23.82 -0.12
N ARG A 47 -5.75 22.77 -0.11
CA ARG A 47 -6.71 22.50 0.97
C ARG A 47 -6.03 22.23 2.30
N LEU A 48 -4.99 21.41 2.32
CA LEU A 48 -4.21 21.10 3.53
C LEU A 48 -3.50 22.34 4.07
N ARG A 49 -2.95 23.20 3.19
CA ARG A 49 -2.36 24.50 3.59
C ARG A 49 -3.41 25.40 4.26
N THR A 50 -4.62 25.52 3.71
CA THR A 50 -5.69 26.35 4.31
C THR A 50 -6.17 25.81 5.64
N MET A 51 -6.10 24.48 5.85
CA MET A 51 -6.45 23.84 7.12
C MET A 51 -5.33 23.93 8.17
N GLN A 52 -4.19 24.56 7.85
CA GLN A 52 -3.00 24.64 8.71
C GLN A 52 -2.52 23.28 9.23
N VAL A 53 -2.70 22.22 8.43
CA VAL A 53 -2.21 20.88 8.71
C VAL A 53 -0.72 20.84 8.32
N GLY A 54 0.12 21.52 9.10
CA GLY A 54 1.56 21.60 8.90
C GLY A 54 2.30 20.64 9.81
N GLN A 55 3.49 20.23 9.39
CA GLN A 55 4.36 19.39 10.20
C GLN A 55 4.88 20.18 11.40
N TYR A 56 4.72 19.63 12.61
CA TYR A 56 5.37 20.13 13.82
C TYR A 56 6.75 19.49 13.93
N VAL A 57 7.80 20.30 13.71
CA VAL A 57 9.18 19.85 13.83
C VAL A 57 9.52 19.68 15.30
N ARG A 58 10.25 18.61 15.66
CA ARG A 58 10.79 18.43 17.02
C ARG A 58 11.91 19.43 17.23
N ASP A 59 11.97 20.01 18.43
CA ASP A 59 13.02 20.97 18.82
C ASP A 59 14.43 20.37 18.78
N ASP A 60 14.54 19.04 18.87
CA ASP A 60 15.80 18.27 18.84
C ASP A 60 16.22 17.84 17.41
N GLY A 61 15.55 18.32 16.36
CA GLY A 61 15.80 17.94 14.98
C GLY A 61 17.01 18.64 14.34
N PRO A 62 17.58 18.12 13.21
CA PRO A 62 18.64 18.79 12.48
C PRO A 62 18.27 20.19 12.03
N PRO A 63 19.24 21.17 12.00
CA PRO A 63 18.97 22.56 11.66
C PRO A 63 18.23 22.80 10.33
N ASN A 64 18.44 21.93 9.35
CA ASN A 64 17.79 21.98 8.04
C ASN A 64 16.28 21.70 8.07
N HIS A 65 15.74 21.15 9.17
CA HIS A 65 14.31 20.90 9.34
C HIS A 65 13.50 22.17 9.65
N ILE A 66 14.16 23.23 10.10
CA ILE A 66 13.50 24.52 10.40
C ILE A 66 12.85 25.12 9.14
N ASN A 67 13.45 24.94 7.97
CA ASN A 67 12.91 25.41 6.69
C ASN A 67 11.66 24.65 6.22
N LYS A 68 11.30 23.54 6.89
CA LYS A 68 10.13 22.69 6.56
C LYS A 68 8.87 23.05 7.36
N VAL A 69 8.97 24.03 8.26
CA VAL A 69 7.82 24.51 9.03
C VAL A 69 6.78 25.09 8.08
N GLY A 70 5.56 24.52 8.12
CA GLY A 70 4.46 24.96 7.26
C GLY A 70 4.24 24.13 5.99
N THR A 71 5.12 23.16 5.65
CA THR A 71 4.81 22.18 4.60
C THR A 71 3.66 21.29 5.05
N PRO A 72 2.58 21.16 4.26
CA PRO A 72 1.44 20.33 4.62
C PRO A 72 1.84 18.86 4.77
N THR A 73 1.30 18.23 5.80
CA THR A 73 1.40 16.78 6.06
C THR A 73 0.06 16.10 5.81
N MET A 74 -0.03 14.78 6.06
CA MET A 74 -1.21 13.95 5.81
C MET A 74 -1.51 13.73 4.31
N GLY A 75 -0.49 13.73 3.46
CA GLY A 75 -0.62 13.38 2.04
C GLY A 75 -1.20 11.99 1.80
N GLY A 76 -1.08 11.10 2.79
CA GLY A 76 -1.73 9.79 2.81
C GLY A 76 -3.25 9.86 2.67
N CYS A 77 -3.90 10.94 3.13
CA CYS A 77 -5.33 11.15 2.97
C CYS A 77 -5.76 11.30 1.50
N LEU A 78 -4.86 11.70 0.61
CA LEU A 78 -5.09 11.69 -0.83
C LEU A 78 -4.62 10.38 -1.45
N LEU A 79 -3.46 9.88 -1.05
CA LEU A 79 -2.81 8.71 -1.62
C LEU A 79 -3.68 7.45 -1.48
N LEU A 80 -4.17 7.15 -0.28
CA LEU A 80 -4.93 5.93 -0.01
C LEU A 80 -6.27 5.87 -0.75
N PRO A 81 -7.13 6.90 -0.74
CA PRO A 81 -8.37 6.88 -1.52
C PRO A 81 -8.15 6.69 -3.02
N ILE A 82 -7.06 7.24 -3.58
CA ILE A 82 -6.71 7.06 -5.00
C ILE A 82 -6.33 5.60 -5.26
N ILE A 83 -5.49 4.98 -4.42
CA ILE A 83 -5.14 3.57 -4.53
C ILE A 83 -6.40 2.72 -4.47
N MET A 84 -7.25 2.96 -3.47
CA MET A 84 -8.48 2.21 -3.26
C MET A 84 -9.45 2.35 -4.45
N ALA A 85 -9.73 3.57 -4.90
CA ALA A 85 -10.62 3.83 -6.02
C ALA A 85 -10.10 3.20 -7.32
N SER A 86 -8.81 3.36 -7.63
CA SER A 86 -8.21 2.78 -8.83
C SER A 86 -8.25 1.25 -8.80
N THR A 87 -8.00 0.64 -7.63
CA THR A 87 -8.13 -0.81 -7.44
C THR A 87 -9.58 -1.27 -7.64
N LEU A 88 -10.56 -0.60 -7.03
CA LEU A 88 -11.98 -0.92 -7.18
C LEU A 88 -12.49 -0.80 -8.62
N PHE A 89 -11.91 0.10 -9.41
CA PHE A 89 -12.28 0.23 -10.83
C PHE A 89 -11.81 -0.97 -11.66
N TRP A 90 -10.58 -1.44 -11.47
CA TRP A 90 -9.94 -2.36 -12.41
C TRP A 90 -9.68 -3.76 -11.87
N ALA A 91 -9.63 -3.99 -10.55
CA ALA A 91 -9.43 -5.32 -9.97
C ALA A 91 -10.71 -6.16 -10.02
N GLU A 92 -10.52 -7.47 -9.95
CA GLU A 92 -11.59 -8.43 -9.78
C GLU A 92 -12.02 -8.47 -8.32
N LEU A 93 -13.25 -7.98 -8.06
CA LEU A 93 -13.75 -7.80 -6.69
C LEU A 93 -14.24 -9.11 -6.02
N GLU A 94 -14.21 -10.23 -6.73
CA GLU A 94 -14.46 -11.55 -6.12
C GLU A 94 -13.21 -12.14 -5.48
N ASN A 95 -12.05 -11.53 -5.72
CA ASN A 95 -10.78 -11.99 -5.20
C ASN A 95 -10.58 -11.59 -3.74
N VAL A 96 -10.43 -12.58 -2.86
CA VAL A 96 -10.27 -12.38 -1.41
C VAL A 96 -8.97 -11.64 -1.08
N PHE A 97 -7.88 -11.88 -1.81
CA PHE A 97 -6.60 -11.21 -1.56
C PHE A 97 -6.69 -9.70 -1.76
N VAL A 98 -7.45 -9.24 -2.76
CA VAL A 98 -7.69 -7.81 -2.99
C VAL A 98 -8.39 -7.19 -1.79
N TRP A 99 -9.44 -7.83 -1.26
CA TRP A 99 -10.16 -7.33 -0.10
C TRP A 99 -9.33 -7.38 1.18
N LEU A 100 -8.50 -8.41 1.35
CA LEU A 100 -7.61 -8.52 2.50
C LEU A 100 -6.61 -7.36 2.53
N VAL A 101 -5.96 -7.06 1.40
CA VAL A 101 -5.03 -5.93 1.32
C VAL A 101 -5.75 -4.59 1.47
N MET A 102 -6.94 -4.43 0.87
CA MET A 102 -7.77 -3.24 1.07
C MET A 102 -8.16 -3.04 2.55
N PHE A 103 -8.50 -4.12 3.25
CA PHE A 103 -8.77 -4.08 4.69
C PHE A 103 -7.54 -3.57 5.49
N VAL A 104 -6.35 -4.10 5.19
CA VAL A 104 -5.10 -3.65 5.82
C VAL A 104 -4.86 -2.16 5.54
N ILE A 105 -5.01 -1.72 4.28
CA ILE A 105 -4.87 -0.30 3.89
C ILE A 105 -5.81 0.59 4.72
N VAL A 106 -7.08 0.23 4.80
CA VAL A 106 -8.09 1.02 5.53
C VAL A 106 -7.77 1.08 7.02
N CYS A 107 -7.54 -0.08 7.64
CA CYS A 107 -7.36 -0.14 9.10
C CYS A 107 -6.05 0.55 9.54
N PHE A 108 -4.92 0.28 8.87
CA PHE A 108 -3.66 0.99 9.18
C PHE A 108 -3.73 2.47 8.81
N GLY A 109 -4.43 2.81 7.71
CA GLY A 109 -4.70 4.19 7.34
C GLY A 109 -5.50 4.95 8.39
N LEU A 110 -6.52 4.33 8.98
CA LEU A 110 -7.30 4.91 10.09
C LEU A 110 -6.43 5.10 11.34
N ILE A 111 -5.58 4.13 11.69
CA ILE A 111 -4.64 4.26 12.81
C ILE A 111 -3.72 5.46 12.57
N GLY A 112 -3.13 5.58 11.38
CA GLY A 112 -2.28 6.71 11.00
C GLY A 112 -3.03 8.03 10.97
N PHE A 113 -4.26 8.04 10.46
CA PHE A 113 -5.11 9.24 10.44
C PHE A 113 -5.39 9.77 11.84
N VAL A 114 -5.76 8.91 12.77
CA VAL A 114 -6.00 9.30 14.16
C VAL A 114 -4.72 9.83 14.80
N ASP A 115 -3.57 9.22 14.51
CA ASP A 115 -2.27 9.67 15.01
C ASP A 115 -1.93 11.08 14.52
N ASP A 116 -2.00 11.31 13.21
CA ASP A 116 -1.69 12.61 12.60
C ASP A 116 -2.72 13.69 12.98
N TYR A 117 -4.00 13.32 13.07
CA TYR A 117 -5.06 14.23 13.51
C TYR A 117 -4.85 14.72 14.94
N LEU A 118 -4.45 13.82 15.84
CA LEU A 118 -4.12 14.18 17.22
C LEU A 118 -2.89 15.10 17.29
N LYS A 119 -1.86 14.87 16.47
CA LYS A 119 -0.69 15.75 16.37
C LYS A 119 -1.11 17.17 15.95
N THR A 120 -2.00 17.25 14.95
CA THR A 120 -2.50 18.52 14.41
C THR A 120 -3.32 19.30 15.44
N ILE A 121 -4.31 18.65 16.10
CA ILE A 121 -5.16 19.31 17.11
C ILE A 121 -4.35 19.75 18.32
N ARG A 122 -3.45 18.89 18.81
CA ARG A 122 -2.64 19.19 20.00
C ARG A 122 -1.49 20.14 19.72
N LYS A 123 -1.27 20.51 18.44
CA LYS A 123 -0.13 21.32 18.00
C LYS A 123 1.19 20.79 18.59
N SER A 124 1.37 19.50 18.58
CA SER A 124 2.47 18.78 19.23
C SER A 124 2.91 17.59 18.39
N SER A 125 4.19 17.23 18.45
CA SER A 125 4.72 16.02 17.83
C SER A 125 4.20 14.71 18.47
N ARG A 126 3.46 14.79 19.57
CA ARG A 126 2.89 13.63 20.30
C ARG A 126 1.52 13.26 19.73
N GLY A 127 1.46 12.19 18.91
CA GLY A 127 0.25 11.57 18.42
C GLY A 127 -0.36 10.56 19.40
N LEU A 128 -0.75 9.41 18.89
CA LEU A 128 -1.18 8.26 19.70
C LEU A 128 -0.03 7.75 20.59
N SER A 129 -0.39 7.31 21.80
CA SER A 129 0.61 6.64 22.64
C SER A 129 1.05 5.30 22.02
N ILE A 130 2.30 4.90 22.21
CA ILE A 130 2.81 3.60 21.77
C ILE A 130 1.93 2.48 22.34
N LYS A 131 1.45 2.61 23.58
CA LYS A 131 0.57 1.65 24.25
C LYS A 131 -0.79 1.47 23.54
N SER A 132 -1.23 2.44 22.74
CA SER A 132 -2.48 2.35 21.98
C SER A 132 -2.23 2.01 20.51
N LYS A 133 -1.21 2.63 19.88
CA LYS A 133 -0.89 2.46 18.46
C LYS A 133 -0.46 1.02 18.15
N PHE A 134 0.50 0.50 18.92
CA PHE A 134 1.07 -0.84 18.68
C PHE A 134 0.04 -1.99 18.83
N PRO A 135 -0.78 -2.07 19.90
CA PRO A 135 -1.79 -3.12 19.99
C PRO A 135 -2.85 -3.08 18.88
N LEU A 136 -3.24 -1.88 18.41
CA LEU A 136 -4.16 -1.75 17.28
C LEU A 136 -3.54 -2.31 15.99
N GLN A 137 -2.28 -2.01 15.71
CA GLN A 137 -1.55 -2.58 14.57
C GLN A 137 -1.48 -4.11 14.66
N VAL A 138 -1.13 -4.64 15.84
CA VAL A 138 -1.09 -6.10 16.10
C VAL A 138 -2.46 -6.73 15.88
N LEU A 139 -3.54 -6.11 16.35
CA LEU A 139 -4.89 -6.63 16.19
C LEU A 139 -5.28 -6.72 14.70
N VAL A 140 -5.04 -5.66 13.93
CA VAL A 140 -5.35 -5.65 12.49
C VAL A 140 -4.52 -6.69 11.75
N ALA A 141 -3.22 -6.77 12.02
CA ALA A 141 -2.32 -7.76 11.42
C ALA A 141 -2.74 -9.19 11.78
N LEU A 142 -3.15 -9.42 13.03
CA LEU A 142 -3.64 -10.71 13.50
C LEU A 142 -4.91 -11.16 12.76
N VAL A 143 -5.88 -10.25 12.60
CA VAL A 143 -7.09 -10.53 11.82
C VAL A 143 -6.74 -10.88 10.38
N GLY A 144 -5.87 -10.10 9.74
CA GLY A 144 -5.41 -10.37 8.38
C GLY A 144 -4.71 -11.73 8.25
N ALA A 145 -3.79 -12.03 9.16
CA ALA A 145 -3.05 -13.30 9.18
C ALA A 145 -3.97 -14.51 9.41
N ILE A 146 -4.97 -14.41 10.31
CA ILE A 146 -5.95 -15.47 10.56
C ILE A 146 -6.83 -15.71 9.34
N VAL A 147 -7.35 -14.63 8.72
CA VAL A 147 -8.17 -14.74 7.50
C VAL A 147 -7.40 -15.43 6.39
N LEU A 148 -6.13 -15.08 6.20
CA LEU A 148 -5.27 -15.72 5.20
C LEU A 148 -4.98 -17.18 5.55
N TYR A 149 -4.66 -17.49 6.81
CA TYR A 149 -4.37 -18.85 7.28
C TYR A 149 -5.56 -19.79 7.13
N LEU A 150 -6.78 -19.28 7.35
CA LEU A 150 -8.02 -20.04 7.19
C LEU A 150 -8.52 -20.10 5.73
N TYR A 151 -7.86 -19.41 4.81
CA TYR A 151 -8.27 -19.42 3.42
C TYR A 151 -8.06 -20.79 2.77
N PRO A 152 -9.06 -21.34 2.07
CA PRO A 152 -8.95 -22.65 1.43
C PRO A 152 -7.78 -22.70 0.43
N GLY A 153 -6.88 -23.67 0.60
CA GLY A 153 -5.70 -23.82 -0.26
C GLY A 153 -4.50 -22.98 0.16
N PHE A 154 -4.57 -22.29 1.33
CA PHE A 154 -3.40 -21.64 1.89
C PHE A 154 -2.32 -22.67 2.27
N ASP A 155 -1.07 -22.38 1.89
CA ASP A 155 0.10 -23.19 2.23
C ASP A 155 0.99 -22.42 3.21
N SER A 156 1.18 -22.97 4.42
CA SER A 156 2.02 -22.38 5.48
C SER A 156 3.52 -22.63 5.32
N ARG A 157 3.93 -23.24 4.22
CA ARG A 157 5.34 -23.54 3.93
C ARG A 157 6.10 -22.26 3.59
N LEU A 158 7.19 -22.05 4.30
CA LEU A 158 8.10 -20.95 4.03
C LEU A 158 9.08 -21.36 2.93
N ASN A 159 9.08 -20.62 1.82
CA ASN A 159 10.08 -20.80 0.77
C ASN A 159 11.31 -19.97 1.11
N VAL A 160 12.40 -20.66 1.49
CA VAL A 160 13.66 -19.98 1.83
C VAL A 160 14.38 -19.58 0.54
N PRO A 161 14.66 -18.26 0.33
CA PRO A 161 15.38 -17.82 -0.86
C PRO A 161 16.71 -18.57 -1.01
N PHE A 162 17.06 -18.92 -2.25
CA PHE A 162 18.26 -19.68 -2.63
C PHE A 162 18.27 -21.16 -2.24
N PHE A 163 17.46 -21.62 -1.28
CA PHE A 163 17.42 -23.00 -0.79
C PHE A 163 16.10 -23.68 -1.13
N LYS A 164 15.89 -24.05 -2.40
CA LYS A 164 14.64 -24.66 -2.88
C LYS A 164 14.21 -25.94 -2.15
N ALA A 165 15.17 -26.69 -1.60
CA ALA A 165 14.90 -27.91 -0.86
C ALA A 165 14.46 -27.65 0.61
N ILE A 166 14.61 -26.42 1.10
CA ILE A 166 14.28 -26.07 2.49
C ILE A 166 12.96 -25.31 2.48
N THR A 167 11.88 -26.06 2.72
CA THR A 167 10.51 -25.52 2.77
C THR A 167 9.85 -25.93 4.10
N PRO A 168 10.29 -25.36 5.24
CA PRO A 168 9.69 -25.72 6.52
C PRO A 168 8.21 -25.33 6.55
N ASP A 169 7.37 -26.23 7.03
CA ASP A 169 5.97 -25.95 7.28
C ASP A 169 5.84 -25.29 8.67
N LEU A 170 5.38 -24.05 8.67
CA LEU A 170 5.22 -23.26 9.89
C LEU A 170 3.94 -23.61 10.65
N GLY A 171 2.94 -24.20 9.95
CA GLY A 171 1.64 -24.44 10.55
C GLY A 171 1.08 -23.17 11.20
N TRP A 172 0.58 -23.28 12.45
CA TRP A 172 0.03 -22.13 13.19
C TRP A 172 1.06 -21.04 13.53
N ALA A 173 2.37 -21.36 13.54
CA ALA A 173 3.43 -20.39 13.78
C ALA A 173 3.54 -19.34 12.64
N TYR A 174 2.91 -19.59 11.49
CA TYR A 174 2.75 -18.61 10.43
C TYR A 174 2.06 -17.34 10.93
N ILE A 175 1.03 -17.45 11.77
CA ILE A 175 0.24 -16.31 12.26
C ILE A 175 1.11 -15.29 13.02
N PRO A 176 1.83 -15.66 14.09
CA PRO A 176 2.69 -14.70 14.80
C PRO A 176 3.84 -14.18 13.93
N MET A 177 4.36 -14.98 13.00
CA MET A 177 5.37 -14.53 12.05
C MET A 177 4.81 -13.47 11.11
N ALA A 178 3.64 -13.68 10.52
CA ALA A 178 2.98 -12.70 9.64
C ALA A 178 2.68 -11.39 10.39
N VAL A 179 2.16 -11.48 11.62
CA VAL A 179 1.92 -10.30 12.47
C VAL A 179 3.22 -9.53 12.71
N PHE A 180 4.31 -10.22 13.03
CA PHE A 180 5.63 -9.60 13.25
C PHE A 180 6.12 -8.87 11.99
N ILE A 181 5.98 -9.49 10.81
CA ILE A 181 6.41 -8.91 9.53
C ILE A 181 5.55 -7.70 9.17
N ILE A 182 4.22 -7.81 9.23
CA ILE A 182 3.30 -6.73 8.88
C ILE A 182 3.52 -5.51 9.78
N VAL A 183 3.55 -5.71 11.11
CA VAL A 183 3.74 -4.62 12.06
C VAL A 183 5.16 -4.05 11.98
N GLY A 184 6.15 -4.90 11.81
CA GLY A 184 7.55 -4.51 11.62
C GLY A 184 7.74 -3.66 10.37
N ALA A 185 7.25 -4.12 9.21
CA ALA A 185 7.32 -3.38 7.95
C ALA A 185 6.56 -2.05 8.01
N SER A 186 5.37 -2.04 8.62
CA SER A 186 4.59 -0.80 8.83
C SER A 186 5.39 0.25 9.59
N ASN A 187 5.98 -0.13 10.72
CA ASN A 187 6.75 0.82 11.52
C ASN A 187 8.11 1.17 10.88
N ALA A 188 8.74 0.25 10.14
CA ALA A 188 9.98 0.53 9.41
C ALA A 188 9.76 1.60 8.33
N VAL A 189 8.70 1.48 7.52
CA VAL A 189 8.35 2.49 6.52
C VAL A 189 8.02 3.83 7.18
N ASN A 190 7.28 3.81 8.28
CA ASN A 190 6.96 5.04 9.02
C ASN A 190 8.21 5.74 9.59
N LEU A 191 9.20 4.98 10.07
CA LEU A 191 10.49 5.53 10.49
C LEU A 191 11.31 6.10 9.33
N THR A 192 11.19 5.51 8.14
CA THR A 192 11.89 5.96 6.93
C THR A 192 11.30 7.27 6.39
N ASP A 193 10.02 7.58 6.69
CA ASP A 193 9.32 8.80 6.24
C ASP A 193 9.74 10.06 7.01
N GLY A 194 11.04 10.22 7.20
CA GLY A 194 11.63 11.38 7.89
C GLY A 194 12.27 12.42 6.96
N LEU A 195 12.51 12.09 5.69
CA LEU A 195 13.16 12.95 4.71
C LEU A 195 12.39 12.95 3.38
N ASP A 196 12.51 14.08 2.65
CA ASP A 196 11.84 14.29 1.36
C ASP A 196 12.18 13.17 0.37
N GLY A 197 11.17 12.46 -0.12
CA GLY A 197 11.30 11.38 -1.09
C GLY A 197 11.89 10.06 -0.56
N LEU A 198 12.40 10.02 0.67
CA LEU A 198 13.16 8.87 1.18
C LEU A 198 12.29 7.62 1.36
N ALA A 199 11.07 7.75 1.85
CA ALA A 199 10.19 6.60 2.04
C ALA A 199 9.55 6.14 0.73
N ILE A 200 9.03 7.08 -0.06
CA ILE A 200 8.26 6.75 -1.25
C ILE A 200 9.11 6.11 -2.36
N GLY A 201 10.39 6.47 -2.48
CA GLY A 201 11.31 5.88 -3.46
C GLY A 201 11.43 4.35 -3.30
N PRO A 202 11.91 3.85 -2.15
CA PRO A 202 11.94 2.41 -1.84
C PRO A 202 10.58 1.71 -1.95
N ILE A 203 9.48 2.38 -1.56
CA ILE A 203 8.11 1.84 -1.73
C ILE A 203 7.83 1.55 -3.20
N ILE A 204 8.13 2.48 -4.12
CA ILE A 204 7.95 2.28 -5.55
C ILE A 204 8.74 1.05 -6.03
N VAL A 205 10.00 0.91 -5.64
CA VAL A 205 10.85 -0.22 -6.04
C VAL A 205 10.30 -1.54 -5.47
N ALA A 206 9.91 -1.57 -4.19
CA ALA A 206 9.35 -2.76 -3.56
C ALA A 206 8.05 -3.20 -4.22
N PHE A 207 7.09 -2.28 -4.43
CA PHE A 207 5.82 -2.62 -5.10
C PHE A 207 6.02 -3.01 -6.57
N SER A 208 7.02 -2.47 -7.26
CA SER A 208 7.40 -2.94 -8.60
C SER A 208 7.84 -4.41 -8.57
N SER A 209 8.61 -4.80 -7.56
CA SER A 209 9.05 -6.19 -7.36
C SER A 209 7.87 -7.10 -7.01
N TYR A 210 7.02 -6.68 -6.07
CA TYR A 210 5.81 -7.46 -5.71
C TYR A 210 4.82 -7.59 -6.87
N LEU A 211 4.69 -6.57 -7.71
CA LEU A 211 3.90 -6.64 -8.94
C LEU A 211 4.36 -7.80 -9.82
N VAL A 212 5.68 -7.92 -10.03
CA VAL A 212 6.25 -9.01 -10.84
C VAL A 212 6.03 -10.35 -10.13
N PHE A 213 6.30 -10.47 -8.84
CA PHE A 213 6.10 -11.71 -8.10
C PHE A 213 4.65 -12.17 -8.09
N ALA A 214 3.69 -11.27 -7.84
CA ALA A 214 2.27 -11.58 -7.86
C ALA A 214 1.81 -12.08 -9.25
N TYR A 215 2.30 -11.45 -10.32
CA TYR A 215 2.01 -11.87 -11.68
C TYR A 215 2.57 -13.26 -11.98
N LEU A 216 3.82 -13.53 -11.62
CA LEU A 216 4.49 -14.80 -11.88
C LEU A 216 3.89 -15.93 -11.05
N ALA A 217 3.67 -15.71 -9.76
CA ALA A 217 3.07 -16.70 -8.85
C ALA A 217 1.59 -16.97 -9.16
N GLY A 218 0.88 -15.97 -9.69
CA GLY A 218 -0.53 -16.09 -10.07
C GLY A 218 -0.78 -16.82 -11.39
N ASN A 219 0.26 -17.16 -12.15
CA ASN A 219 0.12 -17.85 -13.43
C ASN A 219 0.76 -19.26 -13.36
N VAL A 220 -0.06 -20.29 -13.53
CA VAL A 220 0.38 -21.69 -13.41
C VAL A 220 1.53 -22.07 -14.36
N LYS A 221 1.55 -21.53 -15.59
CA LYS A 221 2.60 -21.85 -16.59
C LYS A 221 3.95 -21.22 -16.20
N THR A 222 3.93 -19.94 -15.80
CA THR A 222 5.14 -19.22 -15.38
C THR A 222 5.66 -19.72 -14.05
N ALA A 223 4.78 -19.96 -13.07
CA ALA A 223 5.15 -20.53 -11.77
C ALA A 223 5.82 -21.90 -11.94
N SER A 224 5.23 -22.79 -12.75
CA SER A 224 5.82 -24.10 -13.05
C SER A 224 7.16 -24.00 -13.75
N TYR A 225 7.28 -23.12 -14.77
CA TYR A 225 8.55 -22.93 -15.50
C TYR A 225 9.67 -22.40 -14.60
N LEU A 226 9.36 -21.42 -13.73
CA LEU A 226 10.33 -20.83 -12.80
C LEU A 226 10.55 -21.68 -11.54
N GLN A 227 9.78 -22.76 -11.37
CA GLN A 227 9.80 -23.61 -10.18
C GLN A 227 9.56 -22.80 -8.87
N ILE A 228 8.60 -21.87 -8.92
CA ILE A 228 8.12 -21.15 -7.76
C ILE A 228 6.72 -21.63 -7.38
N PRO A 229 6.27 -21.43 -6.13
CA PRO A 229 4.91 -21.80 -5.72
C PRO A 229 3.85 -21.09 -6.57
N TYR A 230 2.88 -21.86 -7.05
CA TYR A 230 1.71 -21.32 -7.69
C TYR A 230 0.68 -20.94 -6.62
N VAL A 231 0.26 -19.68 -6.61
CA VAL A 231 -0.75 -19.14 -5.67
C VAL A 231 -1.96 -18.70 -6.49
N PRO A 232 -3.03 -19.51 -6.54
CA PRO A 232 -4.22 -19.18 -7.31
C PRO A 232 -4.83 -17.85 -6.85
N GLY A 233 -5.10 -16.96 -7.81
CA GLY A 233 -5.71 -15.65 -7.52
C GLY A 233 -4.72 -14.55 -7.13
N SER A 234 -3.46 -14.83 -6.80
CA SER A 234 -2.47 -13.79 -6.46
C SER A 234 -2.19 -12.82 -7.62
N GLY A 235 -2.44 -13.23 -8.86
CA GLY A 235 -2.30 -12.36 -10.04
C GLY A 235 -3.11 -11.07 -9.96
N GLU A 236 -4.25 -11.04 -9.26
CA GLU A 236 -5.04 -9.82 -9.08
C GLU A 236 -4.35 -8.78 -8.19
N LEU A 237 -3.46 -9.20 -7.30
CA LEU A 237 -2.63 -8.27 -6.53
C LEU A 237 -1.71 -7.43 -7.42
N THR A 238 -1.40 -7.90 -8.63
CA THR A 238 -0.66 -7.11 -9.63
C THR A 238 -1.39 -5.81 -9.97
N VAL A 239 -2.72 -5.85 -10.09
CA VAL A 239 -3.55 -4.67 -10.34
C VAL A 239 -3.50 -3.69 -9.18
N LEU A 240 -3.57 -4.19 -7.94
CA LEU A 240 -3.44 -3.38 -6.73
C LEU A 240 -2.04 -2.77 -6.63
N CYS A 241 -0.97 -3.56 -6.87
CA CYS A 241 0.39 -3.03 -6.92
C CYS A 241 0.52 -1.91 -7.97
N GLY A 242 -0.14 -2.06 -9.13
CA GLY A 242 -0.21 -1.02 -10.15
C GLY A 242 -0.86 0.26 -9.63
N ALA A 243 -1.95 0.16 -8.85
CA ALA A 243 -2.59 1.31 -8.21
C ALA A 243 -1.62 2.03 -7.26
N VAL A 244 -0.91 1.26 -6.42
CA VAL A 244 0.08 1.81 -5.49
C VAL A 244 1.20 2.50 -6.26
N LEU A 245 1.74 1.88 -7.31
CA LEU A 245 2.81 2.44 -8.13
C LEU A 245 2.42 3.77 -8.76
N GLY A 246 1.27 3.83 -9.42
CA GLY A 246 0.83 5.06 -10.08
C GLY A 246 0.58 6.19 -9.08
N ALA A 247 -0.11 5.91 -7.98
CA ALA A 247 -0.35 6.88 -6.93
C ALA A 247 0.96 7.34 -6.25
N SER A 248 1.90 6.41 -6.02
CA SER A 248 3.21 6.71 -5.41
C SER A 248 4.09 7.56 -6.32
N LEU A 249 4.09 7.31 -7.64
CA LEU A 249 4.78 8.16 -8.63
C LEU A 249 4.19 9.57 -8.66
N GLY A 250 2.85 9.69 -8.63
CA GLY A 250 2.18 10.97 -8.52
C GLY A 250 2.50 11.70 -7.22
N PHE A 251 2.56 10.98 -6.10
CA PHE A 251 2.95 11.53 -4.80
C PHE A 251 4.40 11.98 -4.78
N LEU A 252 5.32 11.18 -5.34
CA LEU A 252 6.76 11.50 -5.40
C LEU A 252 7.01 12.85 -6.07
N TRP A 253 6.22 13.22 -7.07
CA TRP A 253 6.34 14.52 -7.74
C TRP A 253 6.23 15.70 -6.77
N TYR A 254 5.36 15.59 -5.75
CA TYR A 254 5.18 16.64 -4.74
C TYR A 254 5.99 16.40 -3.46
N ASN A 255 6.56 15.20 -3.29
CA ASN A 255 7.34 14.82 -2.12
C ASN A 255 8.85 14.84 -2.37
N ALA A 256 9.28 14.93 -3.65
CA ALA A 256 10.70 15.13 -4.00
C ALA A 256 11.22 16.47 -3.44
N TYR A 257 12.54 16.50 -3.12
CA TYR A 257 13.15 17.70 -2.56
C TYR A 257 13.12 18.89 -3.53
N PRO A 258 12.69 20.08 -3.10
CA PRO A 258 12.07 20.43 -1.81
C PRO A 258 10.60 20.03 -1.75
N ALA A 259 10.23 19.22 -0.73
CA ALA A 259 8.90 18.65 -0.65
C ALA A 259 7.78 19.70 -0.43
N GLU A 260 6.74 19.63 -1.25
CA GLU A 260 5.52 20.42 -1.12
C GLU A 260 4.43 19.73 -0.29
N LEU A 261 4.56 18.41 -0.09
CA LEU A 261 3.60 17.56 0.63
C LEU A 261 4.32 16.41 1.33
N PHE A 262 4.06 16.21 2.63
CA PHE A 262 4.53 15.06 3.39
C PHE A 262 3.46 13.98 3.48
N MET A 263 3.91 12.72 3.52
CA MET A 263 3.03 11.55 3.54
C MET A 263 2.23 11.44 4.85
N GLY A 264 2.92 11.55 5.97
CA GLY A 264 2.38 11.36 7.31
C GLY A 264 2.13 9.88 7.66
N ASP A 265 1.78 9.65 8.92
CA ASP A 265 1.47 8.30 9.42
C ASP A 265 0.27 7.68 8.70
N VAL A 266 -0.65 8.51 8.20
CA VAL A 266 -1.79 8.07 7.36
C VAL A 266 -1.34 7.28 6.15
N GLY A 267 -0.23 7.67 5.50
CA GLY A 267 0.25 7.01 4.28
C GLY A 267 1.32 5.96 4.56
N SER A 268 2.29 6.28 5.43
CA SER A 268 3.46 5.44 5.67
C SER A 268 3.11 4.12 6.37
N LEU A 269 2.22 4.15 7.37
CA LEU A 269 1.82 2.94 8.09
C LEU A 269 1.11 1.91 7.20
N PRO A 270 0.07 2.26 6.41
CA PRO A 270 -0.60 1.28 5.57
C PRO A 270 0.26 0.79 4.42
N LEU A 271 1.07 1.65 3.78
CA LEU A 271 1.96 1.21 2.72
C LEU A 271 3.01 0.22 3.24
N GLY A 272 3.57 0.48 4.43
CA GLY A 272 4.46 -0.46 5.10
C GLY A 272 3.78 -1.76 5.50
N ALA A 273 2.54 -1.71 6.00
CA ALA A 273 1.78 -2.91 6.37
C ALA A 273 1.44 -3.80 5.18
N VAL A 274 1.20 -3.21 4.01
CA VAL A 274 0.94 -3.97 2.76
C VAL A 274 2.22 -4.57 2.18
N LEU A 275 3.38 -3.99 2.46
CA LEU A 275 4.67 -4.59 2.11
C LEU A 275 5.00 -5.82 2.97
N GLY A 276 4.56 -5.85 4.22
CA GLY A 276 4.73 -7.00 5.13
C GLY A 276 3.77 -8.11 4.85
#